data_769e33be7f2995b129256a714ea88e87
#
_entry.id   769e33be7f2995b129256a714ea88e87
#
_cell.length_a   1.000
_cell.length_b   1.000
_cell.length_c   1.000
_cell.angle_alpha   90.00
_cell.angle_beta   90.00
_cell.angle_gamma   90.00
#
_symmetry.space_group_name_H-M   'P 1'
#
loop_
_entity.id
_entity.type
_entity.pdbx_description
1 polymer ?
#
loop_
_entity_poly.entity_id
_entity_poly.type
_entity_poly.pdbx_seq_one_letter_code
_entity_poly.pdbx_strand_id
1 'polypeptide(L)'
;MTTHNNKRGKERSRKPSEPGIKVFVDHKKALILGQVGKSLAEKSVSSNMKDWYEEYEIACEQIRHENEQLLDGFVALLRNQRLAPRTIKGHRDNVEFFINEFLLYEDAKRPVDGIGEVDAFMGDWFIRKAMWSTPRTIKSTATSLFKFYAYLAALDRITPAELAALKITIAIDLPDWQARCERYNDGDIEDWRGED
;
A
#
# COMPACT_ATOMS: atom_id res chain seq x y z
N MET A 1 -4.06 17.25 -65.21
CA MET A 1 -5.07 17.61 -64.19
C MET A 1 -4.57 17.15 -62.85
N THR A 2 -4.08 18.08 -62.09
CA THR A 2 -3.35 17.90 -60.80
C THR A 2 -4.32 18.06 -59.65
N THR A 3 -4.51 17.02 -58.83
CA THR A 3 -5.27 17.14 -57.58
C THR A 3 -4.33 17.09 -56.41
N HIS A 4 -4.15 18.25 -55.75
CA HIS A 4 -3.45 18.42 -54.50
C HIS A 4 -4.30 17.85 -53.35
N ASN A 5 -3.72 16.94 -52.57
CA ASN A 5 -4.32 16.40 -51.34
C ASN A 5 -3.60 17.02 -50.14
N ASN A 6 -4.24 17.98 -49.52
CA ASN A 6 -3.75 18.72 -48.35
C ASN A 6 -4.12 17.97 -47.06
N LYS A 7 -3.18 17.24 -46.49
CA LYS A 7 -3.34 16.62 -45.14
C LYS A 7 -2.93 17.64 -44.08
N ARG A 8 -3.91 18.32 -43.49
CA ARG A 8 -3.69 19.07 -42.25
C ARG A 8 -3.41 18.13 -41.10
N GLY A 9 -2.18 18.14 -40.59
CA GLY A 9 -1.79 17.50 -39.36
C GLY A 9 -2.46 18.17 -38.16
N LYS A 10 -3.17 17.42 -37.35
CA LYS A 10 -3.67 17.82 -36.05
C LYS A 10 -2.52 17.75 -35.04
N GLU A 11 -1.94 18.87 -34.73
CA GLU A 11 -1.02 19.07 -33.62
C GLU A 11 -1.76 18.78 -32.30
N ARG A 12 -1.46 17.66 -31.69
CA ARG A 12 -1.90 17.41 -30.30
C ARG A 12 -0.92 18.08 -29.36
N SER A 13 -1.34 19.19 -28.77
CA SER A 13 -0.67 19.85 -27.67
C SER A 13 -0.54 18.84 -26.51
N ARG A 14 0.67 18.35 -26.28
CA ARG A 14 1.03 17.62 -25.05
C ARG A 14 1.10 18.64 -23.93
N LYS A 15 0.21 18.51 -22.95
CA LYS A 15 0.39 19.17 -21.65
C LYS A 15 1.68 18.67 -21.02
N PRO A 16 2.50 19.55 -20.43
CA PRO A 16 3.64 19.10 -19.65
C PRO A 16 3.14 18.31 -18.44
N SER A 17 3.62 17.10 -18.27
CA SER A 17 3.48 16.35 -17.02
C SER A 17 4.33 17.05 -15.97
N GLU A 18 3.71 17.56 -14.93
CA GLU A 18 4.42 18.06 -13.75
C GLU A 18 5.24 16.92 -13.16
N PRO A 19 6.52 17.15 -12.80
CA PRO A 19 7.31 16.14 -12.12
C PRO A 19 6.74 15.96 -10.72
N GLY A 20 6.10 14.82 -10.48
CA GLY A 20 5.72 14.40 -9.13
C GLY A 20 6.98 14.30 -8.28
N ILE A 21 7.16 15.25 -7.37
CA ILE A 21 8.24 15.22 -6.38
C ILE A 21 7.92 14.08 -5.42
N LYS A 22 8.52 12.91 -5.65
CA LYS A 22 8.58 11.84 -4.65
C LYS A 22 9.54 12.29 -3.54
N VAL A 23 9.02 13.01 -2.56
CA VAL A 23 9.78 13.36 -1.35
C VAL A 23 9.79 12.13 -0.45
N PHE A 24 10.88 11.40 -0.50
CA PHE A 24 11.20 10.37 0.48
C PHE A 24 11.51 11.08 1.81
N VAL A 25 10.50 11.25 2.66
CA VAL A 25 10.68 11.86 3.98
C VAL A 25 10.94 10.75 4.99
N ASP A 26 12.21 10.52 5.30
CA ASP A 26 12.60 9.78 6.49
C ASP A 26 12.27 10.66 7.72
N HIS A 27 11.09 10.46 8.28
CA HIS A 27 10.46 11.31 9.32
C HIS A 27 11.33 11.47 10.60
N LYS A 28 12.28 10.58 10.84
CA LYS A 28 13.18 10.68 12.01
C LYS A 28 14.37 11.61 11.77
N LYS A 29 14.75 11.92 10.53
CA LYS A 29 15.89 12.82 10.21
C LYS A 29 15.49 14.29 10.01
N ALA A 30 14.24 14.59 9.65
CA ALA A 30 13.78 15.96 9.42
C ALA A 30 13.75 16.82 10.69
N LEU A 31 13.62 16.19 11.87
CA LEU A 31 13.58 16.88 13.17
C LEU A 31 14.95 17.39 13.67
N ILE A 32 16.08 16.96 13.11
CA ILE A 32 17.42 17.27 13.63
C ILE A 32 18.12 18.44 12.90
N LEU A 33 17.66 18.85 11.70
CA LEU A 33 18.31 19.91 10.90
C LEU A 33 17.71 21.32 11.03
N GLY A 34 16.98 21.60 12.08
CA GLY A 34 16.17 22.79 12.28
C GLY A 34 16.81 24.00 12.99
N GLN A 35 18.11 24.24 12.85
CA GLN A 35 18.70 25.51 13.39
C GLN A 35 19.79 26.03 12.46
N VAL A 36 19.47 26.96 11.59
CA VAL A 36 20.22 28.15 11.18
C VAL A 36 19.48 28.87 10.04
N GLY A 37 19.15 30.15 10.22
CA GLY A 37 18.86 31.21 9.22
C GLY A 37 17.95 30.88 8.02
N LYS A 38 16.64 30.74 8.22
CA LYS A 38 15.68 30.47 7.12
C LYS A 38 15.05 31.74 6.56
N SER A 39 15.04 31.88 5.23
CA SER A 39 14.34 32.96 4.53
C SER A 39 12.82 32.83 4.67
N LEU A 40 12.06 33.90 4.36
CA LEU A 40 10.59 33.91 4.45
C LEU A 40 9.93 32.79 3.60
N ALA A 41 10.56 32.41 2.48
CA ALA A 41 10.10 31.32 1.63
C ALA A 41 10.27 29.94 2.31
N GLU A 42 11.38 29.71 3.01
CA GLU A 42 11.62 28.47 3.78
C GLU A 42 10.67 28.34 4.97
N LYS A 43 10.27 29.47 5.59
CA LYS A 43 9.28 29.47 6.69
C LYS A 43 7.89 29.08 6.18
N SER A 44 7.47 29.54 5.00
CA SER A 44 6.17 29.17 4.43
C SER A 44 6.10 27.70 4.01
N VAL A 45 7.18 27.15 3.45
CA VAL A 45 7.28 25.72 3.11
C VAL A 45 7.29 24.86 4.37
N SER A 46 7.98 25.28 5.43
CA SER A 46 8.01 24.58 6.71
C SER A 46 6.65 24.58 7.42
N SER A 47 5.89 25.69 7.32
CA SER A 47 4.52 25.77 7.87
C SER A 47 3.58 24.84 7.10
N ASN A 48 3.55 24.92 5.76
CA ASN A 48 2.72 24.04 4.93
C ASN A 48 3.02 22.55 5.17
N MET A 49 4.29 22.18 5.37
CA MET A 49 4.69 20.81 5.63
C MET A 49 4.22 20.33 7.02
N LYS A 50 4.21 21.23 8.00
CA LYS A 50 3.70 20.93 9.34
C LYS A 50 2.19 20.74 9.33
N ASP A 51 1.47 21.64 8.67
CA ASP A 51 0.01 21.58 8.55
C ASP A 51 -0.42 20.29 7.82
N TRP A 52 0.27 19.92 6.71
CA TRP A 52 0.04 18.67 5.99
C TRP A 52 0.28 17.43 6.87
N TYR A 53 1.34 17.44 7.67
CA TYR A 53 1.64 16.34 8.57
C TYR A 53 0.58 16.17 9.66
N GLU A 54 0.10 17.26 10.25
CA GLU A 54 -0.98 17.25 11.24
C GLU A 54 -2.28 16.71 10.63
N GLU A 55 -2.62 17.13 9.41
CA GLU A 55 -3.79 16.61 8.67
C GLU A 55 -3.66 15.11 8.37
N TYR A 56 -2.47 14.66 7.94
CA TYR A 56 -2.19 13.25 7.70
C TYR A 56 -2.33 12.41 8.98
N GLU A 57 -1.76 12.84 10.10
CA GLU A 57 -1.87 12.13 11.39
C GLU A 57 -3.33 12.02 11.86
N ILE A 58 -4.10 13.08 11.74
CA ILE A 58 -5.53 13.09 12.05
C ILE A 58 -6.29 12.08 11.16
N ALA A 59 -6.00 12.09 9.88
CA ALA A 59 -6.61 11.14 8.94
C ALA A 59 -6.24 9.68 9.28
N CYS A 60 -4.97 9.43 9.61
CA CYS A 60 -4.51 8.11 10.03
C CYS A 60 -5.21 7.63 11.31
N GLU A 61 -5.39 8.50 12.31
CA GLU A 61 -6.10 8.14 13.55
C GLU A 61 -7.57 7.80 13.28
N GLN A 62 -8.24 8.57 12.44
CA GLN A 62 -9.62 8.28 12.04
C GLN A 62 -9.73 6.94 11.33
N ILE A 63 -8.83 6.66 10.38
CA ILE A 63 -8.81 5.40 9.65
C ILE A 63 -8.51 4.22 10.59
N ARG A 64 -7.56 4.36 11.54
CA ARG A 64 -7.29 3.30 12.54
C ARG A 64 -8.51 2.98 13.39
N HIS A 65 -9.29 3.98 13.76
CA HIS A 65 -10.53 3.77 14.50
C HIS A 65 -11.58 3.00 13.65
N GLU A 66 -11.74 3.37 12.37
CA GLU A 66 -12.60 2.64 11.44
C GLU A 66 -12.10 1.20 11.20
N ASN A 67 -10.77 1.02 11.09
CA ASN A 67 -10.14 -0.26 10.89
C ASN A 67 -10.37 -1.23 12.06
N GLU A 68 -10.37 -0.73 13.31
CA GLU A 68 -10.65 -1.59 14.47
C GLU A 68 -12.07 -2.16 14.41
N GLN A 69 -13.06 -1.36 14.00
CA GLN A 69 -14.43 -1.84 13.81
C GLN A 69 -14.53 -2.91 12.70
N LEU A 70 -13.78 -2.72 11.60
CA LEU A 70 -13.72 -3.71 10.51
C LEU A 70 -13.04 -5.01 10.98
N LEU A 71 -11.96 -4.91 11.75
CA LEU A 71 -11.25 -6.06 12.32
C LEU A 71 -12.13 -6.83 13.29
N ASP A 72 -12.89 -6.16 14.15
CA ASP A 72 -13.81 -6.80 15.08
C ASP A 72 -14.91 -7.57 14.34
N GLY A 73 -15.50 -6.98 13.30
CA GLY A 73 -16.48 -7.64 12.45
C GLY A 73 -15.89 -8.84 11.70
N PHE A 74 -14.69 -8.71 11.17
CA PHE A 74 -13.95 -9.79 10.52
C PHE A 74 -13.68 -10.95 11.50
N VAL A 75 -13.22 -10.66 12.71
CA VAL A 75 -13.02 -11.66 13.77
C VAL A 75 -14.32 -12.37 14.14
N ALA A 76 -15.43 -11.64 14.23
CA ALA A 76 -16.74 -12.23 14.49
C ALA A 76 -17.15 -13.20 13.37
N LEU A 77 -16.93 -12.83 12.10
CA LEU A 77 -17.16 -13.73 10.96
C LEU A 77 -16.32 -15.00 11.07
N LEU A 78 -15.01 -14.88 11.36
CA LEU A 78 -14.13 -16.04 11.49
C LEU A 78 -14.52 -16.97 12.66
N ARG A 79 -15.01 -16.41 13.77
CA ARG A 79 -15.58 -17.18 14.88
C ARG A 79 -16.82 -17.96 14.45
N ASN A 80 -17.73 -17.35 13.71
CA ASN A 80 -18.93 -18.00 13.18
C ASN A 80 -18.56 -19.13 12.20
N GLN A 81 -17.44 -19.03 11.50
CA GLN A 81 -16.88 -20.11 10.67
C GLN A 81 -16.16 -21.20 11.50
N ARG A 82 -16.19 -21.10 12.84
CA ARG A 82 -15.60 -22.07 13.78
C ARG A 82 -14.08 -22.28 13.62
N LEU A 83 -13.36 -21.25 13.19
CA LEU A 83 -11.89 -21.32 13.16
C LEU A 83 -11.32 -21.36 14.58
N ALA A 84 -10.16 -22.03 14.74
CA ALA A 84 -9.48 -22.06 16.02
C ALA A 84 -9.01 -20.64 16.45
N PRO A 85 -9.01 -20.31 17.74
CA PRO A 85 -8.64 -18.98 18.23
C PRO A 85 -7.26 -18.51 17.75
N ARG A 86 -6.28 -19.41 17.68
CA ARG A 86 -4.93 -19.10 17.17
C ARG A 86 -4.96 -18.72 15.68
N THR A 87 -5.79 -19.40 14.89
CA THR A 87 -5.95 -19.11 13.46
C THR A 87 -6.62 -17.75 13.26
N ILE A 88 -7.66 -17.47 14.05
CA ILE A 88 -8.36 -16.17 14.03
C ILE A 88 -7.38 -15.04 14.36
N LYS A 89 -6.59 -15.21 15.44
CA LYS A 89 -5.57 -14.23 15.81
C LYS A 89 -4.58 -13.98 14.66
N GLY A 90 -4.07 -15.05 14.05
CA GLY A 90 -3.14 -14.91 12.92
C GLY A 90 -3.75 -14.17 11.72
N HIS A 91 -5.02 -14.43 11.40
CA HIS A 91 -5.70 -13.68 10.34
C HIS A 91 -5.87 -12.20 10.71
N ARG A 92 -6.26 -11.90 11.96
CA ARG A 92 -6.40 -10.52 12.43
C ARG A 92 -5.06 -9.79 12.37
N ASP A 93 -4.01 -10.36 12.94
CA ASP A 93 -2.68 -9.75 13.00
C ASP A 93 -2.13 -9.45 11.58
N ASN A 94 -2.30 -10.38 10.63
CA ASN A 94 -1.87 -10.17 9.24
C ASN A 94 -2.64 -9.03 8.55
N VAL A 95 -3.95 -8.95 8.76
CA VAL A 95 -4.79 -7.89 8.17
C VAL A 95 -4.48 -6.56 8.83
N GLU A 96 -4.37 -6.51 10.15
CA GLU A 96 -4.04 -5.30 10.91
C GLU A 96 -2.70 -4.71 10.46
N PHE A 97 -1.68 -5.54 10.23
CA PHE A 97 -0.38 -5.12 9.74
C PHE A 97 -0.48 -4.46 8.34
N PHE A 98 -1.31 -5.03 7.46
CA PHE A 98 -1.55 -4.44 6.14
C PHE A 98 -2.29 -3.10 6.22
N ILE A 99 -3.41 -3.03 6.96
CA ILE A 99 -4.28 -1.85 6.93
C ILE A 99 -3.80 -0.70 7.83
N ASN A 100 -3.02 -0.99 8.89
CA ASN A 100 -2.57 0.03 9.84
C ASN A 100 -1.09 0.40 9.69
N GLU A 101 -0.25 -0.50 9.15
CA GLU A 101 1.18 -0.21 8.97
C GLU A 101 1.52 0.12 7.51
N PHE A 102 1.02 -0.67 6.56
CA PHE A 102 1.36 -0.45 5.15
C PHE A 102 0.49 0.62 4.48
N LEU A 103 -0.84 0.52 4.58
CA LEU A 103 -1.75 1.48 3.92
C LEU A 103 -1.67 2.89 4.52
N LEU A 104 -1.14 3.00 5.73
CA LEU A 104 -0.93 4.28 6.43
C LEU A 104 0.56 4.67 6.48
N TYR A 105 1.43 4.09 5.63
CA TYR A 105 2.87 4.35 5.67
C TYR A 105 3.26 5.63 4.92
N GLU A 106 2.71 5.83 3.74
CA GLU A 106 2.98 7.01 2.88
C GLU A 106 1.73 7.88 2.71
N ASP A 107 0.57 7.24 2.60
CA ASP A 107 -0.73 7.87 2.41
C ASP A 107 -1.73 7.37 3.46
N ALA A 108 -2.67 8.23 3.87
CA ALA A 108 -3.79 7.82 4.72
C ALA A 108 -4.85 7.09 3.89
N LYS A 109 -4.59 5.82 3.51
CA LYS A 109 -5.41 5.02 2.60
C LYS A 109 -6.34 4.07 3.37
N ARG A 110 -7.63 4.10 3.06
CA ARG A 110 -8.62 3.17 3.65
C ARG A 110 -8.46 1.76 3.05
N PRO A 111 -8.86 0.69 3.78
CA PRO A 111 -8.80 -0.67 3.27
C PRO A 111 -9.55 -0.89 1.95
N VAL A 112 -10.69 -0.23 1.76
CA VAL A 112 -11.48 -0.33 0.52
C VAL A 112 -10.72 0.19 -0.70
N ASP A 113 -9.89 1.21 -0.53
CA ASP A 113 -9.05 1.81 -1.57
C ASP A 113 -7.69 1.09 -1.72
N GLY A 114 -7.37 0.20 -0.77
CA GLY A 114 -6.09 -0.51 -0.70
C GLY A 114 -6.07 -1.87 -1.39
N ILE A 115 -7.16 -2.35 -1.98
CA ILE A 115 -7.20 -3.69 -2.59
C ILE A 115 -6.18 -3.86 -3.72
N GLY A 116 -5.92 -2.82 -4.49
CA GLY A 116 -4.91 -2.79 -5.55
C GLY A 116 -3.46 -2.77 -5.06
N GLU A 117 -3.25 -2.50 -3.77
CA GLU A 117 -1.91 -2.39 -3.17
C GLU A 117 -1.36 -3.74 -2.65
N VAL A 118 -2.17 -4.80 -2.74
CA VAL A 118 -1.78 -6.12 -2.18
C VAL A 118 -0.53 -6.66 -2.85
N ASP A 119 -0.34 -6.47 -4.15
CA ASP A 119 0.87 -6.89 -4.86
C ASP A 119 2.11 -6.13 -4.35
N ALA A 120 2.06 -4.82 -4.28
CA ALA A 120 3.16 -3.99 -3.76
C ALA A 120 3.50 -4.34 -2.30
N PHE A 121 2.47 -4.61 -1.48
CA PHE A 121 2.66 -5.06 -0.10
C PHE A 121 3.35 -6.42 -0.03
N MET A 122 2.82 -7.42 -0.73
CA MET A 122 3.29 -8.81 -0.61
C MET A 122 4.61 -9.05 -1.35
N GLY A 123 4.80 -8.41 -2.51
CA GLY A 123 5.95 -8.60 -3.38
C GLY A 123 7.19 -7.80 -2.99
N ASP A 124 7.04 -6.76 -2.15
CA ASP A 124 8.14 -5.88 -1.79
C ASP A 124 8.12 -5.46 -0.31
N TRP A 125 7.11 -4.69 0.11
CA TRP A 125 7.13 -4.02 1.41
C TRP A 125 7.16 -5.01 2.58
N PHE A 126 6.31 -6.04 2.56
CA PHE A 126 6.25 -7.06 3.61
C PHE A 126 7.57 -7.82 3.73
N ILE A 127 8.21 -8.15 2.61
CA ILE A 127 9.50 -8.86 2.57
C ILE A 127 10.57 -8.04 3.28
N ARG A 128 10.65 -6.74 2.99
CA ARG A 128 11.71 -5.86 3.52
C ARG A 128 11.44 -5.33 4.94
N LYS A 129 10.18 -5.19 5.33
CA LYS A 129 9.80 -4.53 6.59
C LYS A 129 9.41 -5.52 7.70
N ALA A 130 8.90 -6.71 7.35
CA ALA A 130 8.53 -7.71 8.33
C ALA A 130 9.73 -8.64 8.60
N MET A 131 10.40 -8.45 9.75
CA MET A 131 11.56 -9.28 10.15
C MET A 131 11.24 -10.78 10.25
N TRP A 132 9.96 -11.15 10.26
CA TRP A 132 9.46 -12.52 10.28
C TRP A 132 8.96 -12.99 8.90
N SER A 133 9.28 -12.27 7.83
CA SER A 133 8.89 -12.67 6.48
C SER A 133 9.58 -13.97 6.09
N THR A 134 8.78 -14.91 5.61
CA THR A 134 9.19 -16.21 5.08
C THR A 134 8.22 -16.61 3.97
N PRO A 135 8.58 -17.54 3.06
CA PRO A 135 7.63 -18.03 2.06
C PRO A 135 6.31 -18.54 2.67
N ARG A 136 6.37 -19.10 3.88
CA ARG A 136 5.19 -19.57 4.61
C ARG A 136 4.32 -18.41 5.11
N THR A 137 4.91 -17.37 5.68
CA THR A 137 4.15 -16.20 6.17
C THR A 137 3.60 -15.38 5.00
N ILE A 138 4.30 -15.28 3.87
CA ILE A 138 3.78 -14.72 2.62
C ILE A 138 2.45 -15.41 2.25
N LYS A 139 2.43 -16.73 2.14
CA LYS A 139 1.21 -17.49 1.83
C LYS A 139 0.10 -17.29 2.86
N SER A 140 0.46 -17.30 4.16
CA SER A 140 -0.51 -17.08 5.25
C SER A 140 -1.12 -15.68 5.19
N THR A 141 -0.31 -14.67 4.95
CA THR A 141 -0.76 -13.27 4.87
C THR A 141 -1.65 -13.05 3.65
N ALA A 142 -1.26 -13.55 2.47
CA ALA A 142 -2.10 -13.50 1.26
C ALA A 142 -3.47 -14.16 1.49
N THR A 143 -3.50 -15.30 2.18
CA THR A 143 -4.76 -15.97 2.56
C THR A 143 -5.62 -15.11 3.49
N SER A 144 -4.98 -14.41 4.45
CA SER A 144 -5.68 -13.53 5.39
C SER A 144 -6.29 -12.33 4.68
N LEU A 145 -5.53 -11.70 3.80
CA LEU A 145 -5.98 -10.56 2.99
C LEU A 145 -7.15 -10.95 2.09
N PHE A 146 -7.06 -12.09 1.39
CA PHE A 146 -8.18 -12.56 0.58
C PHE A 146 -9.46 -12.77 1.40
N LYS A 147 -9.35 -13.38 2.60
CA LYS A 147 -10.51 -13.57 3.50
C LYS A 147 -11.10 -12.24 3.98
N PHE A 148 -10.24 -11.27 4.28
CA PHE A 148 -10.67 -9.95 4.70
C PHE A 148 -11.38 -9.19 3.56
N TYR A 149 -10.84 -9.21 2.35
CA TYR A 149 -11.50 -8.60 1.20
C TYR A 149 -12.79 -9.33 0.82
N ALA A 150 -12.87 -10.66 0.99
CA ALA A 150 -14.13 -11.39 0.85
C ALA A 150 -15.18 -10.96 1.90
N TYR A 151 -14.74 -10.63 3.12
CA TYR A 151 -15.60 -10.03 4.14
C TYR A 151 -16.08 -8.63 3.74
N LEU A 152 -15.20 -7.77 3.20
CA LEU A 152 -15.58 -6.45 2.71
C LEU A 152 -16.57 -6.55 1.53
N ALA A 153 -16.40 -7.51 0.64
CA ALA A 153 -17.36 -7.78 -0.45
C ALA A 153 -18.73 -8.21 0.08
N ALA A 154 -18.77 -9.02 1.15
CA ALA A 154 -20.02 -9.43 1.79
C ALA A 154 -20.73 -8.26 2.51
N LEU A 155 -20.03 -7.17 2.79
CA LEU A 155 -20.57 -5.91 3.30
C LEU A 155 -20.87 -4.88 2.20
N ASP A 156 -20.81 -5.27 0.93
CA ASP A 156 -20.97 -4.39 -0.24
C ASP A 156 -19.98 -3.18 -0.23
N ARG A 157 -18.80 -3.33 0.42
CA ARG A 157 -17.78 -2.28 0.49
C ARG A 157 -16.84 -2.29 -0.69
N ILE A 158 -16.70 -3.41 -1.37
CA ILE A 158 -15.97 -3.60 -2.63
C ILE A 158 -16.84 -4.43 -3.58
N THR A 159 -16.58 -4.34 -4.86
CA THR A 159 -17.33 -5.08 -5.89
C THR A 159 -16.86 -6.53 -6.01
N PRO A 160 -17.73 -7.45 -6.49
CA PRO A 160 -17.34 -8.81 -6.83
C PRO A 160 -16.21 -8.88 -7.87
N ALA A 161 -16.14 -7.89 -8.79
CA ALA A 161 -15.09 -7.81 -9.80
C ALA A 161 -13.72 -7.52 -9.19
N GLU A 162 -13.64 -6.59 -8.22
CA GLU A 162 -12.40 -6.29 -7.48
C GLU A 162 -11.93 -7.50 -6.67
N LEU A 163 -12.84 -8.20 -6.00
CA LEU A 163 -12.50 -9.43 -5.27
C LEU A 163 -12.00 -10.53 -6.22
N ALA A 164 -12.60 -10.67 -7.40
CA ALA A 164 -12.16 -11.64 -8.41
C ALA A 164 -10.77 -11.27 -8.96
N ALA A 165 -10.51 -10.00 -9.21
CA ALA A 165 -9.19 -9.51 -9.61
C ALA A 165 -8.13 -9.83 -8.56
N LEU A 166 -8.38 -9.53 -7.28
CA LEU A 166 -7.48 -9.88 -6.19
C LEU A 166 -7.18 -11.38 -6.12
N LYS A 167 -8.21 -12.22 -6.33
CA LYS A 167 -8.01 -13.68 -6.35
C LYS A 167 -7.07 -14.12 -7.46
N ILE A 168 -7.17 -13.50 -8.64
CA ILE A 168 -6.31 -13.77 -9.80
C ILE A 168 -4.89 -13.32 -9.50
N THR A 169 -4.70 -12.10 -9.00
CA THR A 169 -3.39 -11.56 -8.58
C THR A 169 -2.70 -12.52 -7.61
N ILE A 170 -3.38 -12.90 -6.52
CA ILE A 170 -2.80 -13.84 -5.54
C ILE A 170 -2.45 -15.19 -6.20
N ALA A 171 -3.30 -15.72 -7.08
CA ALA A 171 -3.06 -17.02 -7.70
C ALA A 171 -1.84 -16.99 -8.64
N ILE A 172 -1.63 -15.90 -9.37
CA ILE A 172 -0.53 -15.73 -10.31
C ILE A 172 0.78 -15.39 -9.59
N ASP A 173 0.74 -14.43 -8.66
CA ASP A 173 1.94 -13.77 -8.14
C ASP A 173 2.47 -14.40 -6.85
N LEU A 174 1.67 -15.21 -6.14
CA LEU A 174 2.09 -15.87 -4.90
C LEU A 174 3.41 -16.66 -5.02
N PRO A 175 3.66 -17.45 -6.07
CA PRO A 175 4.93 -18.16 -6.22
C PRO A 175 6.13 -17.22 -6.35
N ASP A 176 5.95 -16.09 -7.07
CA ASP A 176 7.01 -15.09 -7.25
C ASP A 176 7.27 -14.35 -5.93
N TRP A 177 6.25 -13.92 -5.20
CA TRP A 177 6.41 -13.32 -3.87
C TRP A 177 7.18 -14.23 -2.90
N GLN A 178 6.87 -15.53 -2.92
CA GLN A 178 7.57 -16.52 -2.09
C GLN A 178 9.04 -16.66 -2.50
N ALA A 179 9.33 -16.73 -3.80
CA ALA A 179 10.68 -16.82 -4.31
C ALA A 179 11.50 -15.55 -4.02
N ARG A 180 10.90 -14.35 -4.13
CA ARG A 180 11.55 -13.09 -3.73
C ARG A 180 11.87 -13.07 -2.25
N CYS A 181 10.95 -13.51 -1.40
CA CYS A 181 11.17 -13.60 0.04
C CYS A 181 12.31 -14.56 0.39
N GLU A 182 12.41 -15.68 -0.30
CA GLU A 182 13.49 -16.65 -0.11
C GLU A 182 14.85 -16.05 -0.49
N ARG A 183 14.97 -15.47 -1.69
CA ARG A 183 16.20 -14.77 -2.11
C ARG A 183 16.61 -13.67 -1.15
N TYR A 184 15.66 -12.84 -0.69
CA TYR A 184 15.95 -11.78 0.27
C TYR A 184 16.51 -12.32 1.59
N ASN A 185 15.94 -13.42 2.11
CA ASN A 185 16.36 -14.03 3.36
C ASN A 185 17.71 -14.76 3.24
N ASP A 186 18.04 -15.29 2.06
CA ASP A 186 19.33 -15.95 1.78
C ASP A 186 20.46 -14.94 1.56
N GLY A 187 20.17 -13.64 1.52
CA GLY A 187 21.17 -12.58 1.35
C GLY A 187 21.55 -12.31 -0.10
N ASP A 188 20.85 -12.87 -1.06
CA ASP A 188 21.01 -12.61 -2.50
C ASP A 188 20.42 -11.23 -2.85
N ILE A 189 21.05 -10.16 -2.29
CA ILE A 189 20.59 -8.77 -2.37
C ILE A 189 21.01 -8.10 -3.70
N GLU A 190 21.68 -8.78 -4.59
CA GLU A 190 22.26 -8.15 -5.80
C GLU A 190 21.22 -7.55 -6.77
N ASP A 191 19.95 -7.94 -6.66
CA ASP A 191 18.88 -7.55 -7.58
C ASP A 191 18.09 -6.27 -7.18
N TRP A 192 18.45 -5.62 -6.04
CA TRP A 192 17.70 -4.47 -5.49
C TRP A 192 18.36 -3.10 -5.75
N ARG A 193 19.53 -3.07 -6.34
CA ARG A 193 20.11 -1.82 -6.83
C ARG A 193 19.60 -1.61 -8.24
N GLY A 194 18.48 -0.87 -8.35
CA GLY A 194 17.97 -0.43 -9.63
C GLY A 194 19.10 0.19 -10.44
N GLU A 195 19.21 -0.23 -11.68
CA GLU A 195 20.01 0.45 -12.68
C GLU A 195 19.52 1.90 -12.75
N ASP A 196 20.42 2.84 -12.42
CA ASP A 196 20.24 4.28 -12.60
C ASP A 196 20.13 4.66 -14.09
#